data_924ddf812997ff56219c7f858d764b17
#
_entry.id   924ddf812997ff56219c7f858d764b17
#
_cell.length_a   1.000
_cell.length_b   1.000
_cell.length_c   1.000
_cell.angle_alpha   90.00
_cell.angle_beta   90.00
_cell.angle_gamma   90.00
#
_symmetry.space_group_name_H-M   'P 1'
#
loop_
_entity.id
_entity.type
_entity.pdbx_description
1 polymer ?
#
loop_
_entity_poly.entity_id
_entity_poly.type
_entity_poly.pdbx_seq_one_letter_code
_entity_poly.pdbx_strand_id
1 'polypeptide(L)'
;DAWFLDGFAPAKNPDMWTQNLFNAMARLARPGSTLATFTSAGFVRRGLQEAGFTMQKRKGFGRKREMLCGVMEQTLPLPCSTPWFNRTGSNKQEAAIIGGGIASALLSLALLRRGWQVTLYCADEAPALGASGNRQGALYPLLSKHDEALNRFFSNAFTFARRFYDLLPVKFDHDWCGVTQLGWDEKSQHKIAQMLSMDLPAELAVAVEANAVEQ
;
A
#
# COMPACT_ATOMS: atom_id res chain seq x y z
N ASP A 1 -16.10 -6.15 5.45
CA ASP A 1 -15.39 -4.86 5.51
C ASP A 1 -16.26 -3.85 6.28
N ALA A 2 -15.62 -2.94 7.03
CA ALA A 2 -16.29 -1.89 7.79
C ALA A 2 -15.61 -0.55 7.57
N TRP A 3 -16.41 0.50 7.40
CA TRP A 3 -15.94 1.88 7.25
C TRP A 3 -16.29 2.68 8.50
N PHE A 4 -15.30 3.27 9.12
CA PHE A 4 -15.48 4.17 10.26
C PHE A 4 -15.08 5.58 9.84
N LEU A 5 -16.09 6.43 9.59
CA LEU A 5 -15.88 7.82 9.24
C LEU A 5 -15.80 8.63 10.52
N ASP A 6 -14.62 8.65 11.11
CA ASP A 6 -14.33 9.40 12.34
C ASP A 6 -13.33 10.51 12.00
N GLY A 7 -13.87 11.68 11.74
CA GLY A 7 -13.13 12.89 11.44
C GLY A 7 -13.77 14.09 12.12
N PHE A 8 -13.27 15.28 11.82
CA PHE A 8 -13.89 16.51 12.31
C PHE A 8 -15.28 16.70 11.75
N ALA A 9 -16.09 17.52 12.45
CA ALA A 9 -17.44 17.87 11.99
C ALA A 9 -17.40 18.34 10.52
N PRO A 10 -18.40 17.99 9.69
CA PRO A 10 -18.40 18.30 8.27
C PRO A 10 -18.13 19.77 7.92
N ALA A 11 -18.56 20.71 8.75
CA ALA A 11 -18.29 22.13 8.58
C ALA A 11 -16.82 22.51 8.85
N LYS A 12 -16.06 21.67 9.57
CA LYS A 12 -14.64 21.93 9.90
C LYS A 12 -13.67 21.19 9.01
N ASN A 13 -14.13 20.14 8.35
CA ASN A 13 -13.31 19.35 7.42
C ASN A 13 -14.16 18.91 6.21
N PRO A 14 -14.52 19.84 5.31
CA PRO A 14 -15.41 19.56 4.18
C PRO A 14 -14.82 18.50 3.23
N ASP A 15 -13.50 18.42 3.08
CA ASP A 15 -12.84 17.50 2.14
C ASP A 15 -13.09 16.02 2.48
N MET A 16 -13.30 15.71 3.75
CA MET A 16 -13.63 14.34 4.19
C MET A 16 -15.08 13.94 3.91
N TRP A 17 -15.94 14.87 3.51
CA TRP A 17 -17.39 14.64 3.37
C TRP A 17 -17.89 14.92 1.95
N THR A 18 -17.02 14.66 0.96
CA THR A 18 -17.31 14.88 -0.46
C THR A 18 -18.01 13.68 -1.09
N GLN A 19 -18.81 13.96 -2.14
CA GLN A 19 -19.45 12.91 -2.93
C GLN A 19 -18.41 11.99 -3.59
N ASN A 20 -17.26 12.53 -3.99
CA ASN A 20 -16.17 11.73 -4.56
C ASN A 20 -15.64 10.68 -3.59
N LEU A 21 -15.49 11.04 -2.30
CA LEU A 21 -15.10 10.08 -1.27
C LEU A 21 -16.17 9.00 -1.10
N PHE A 22 -17.45 9.38 -1.02
CA PHE A 22 -18.55 8.42 -0.85
C PHE A 22 -18.66 7.45 -2.04
N ASN A 23 -18.47 7.95 -3.25
CA ASN A 23 -18.44 7.14 -4.47
C ASN A 23 -17.22 6.17 -4.48
N ALA A 24 -16.05 6.63 -4.02
CA ALA A 24 -14.87 5.79 -3.89
C ALA A 24 -15.07 4.67 -2.85
N MET A 25 -15.70 5.00 -1.71
CA MET A 25 -16.07 3.99 -0.69
C MET A 25 -17.02 2.95 -1.25
N ALA A 26 -18.09 3.37 -1.95
CA ALA A 26 -19.04 2.48 -2.57
C ALA A 26 -18.40 1.54 -3.60
N ARG A 27 -17.49 2.08 -4.40
CA ARG A 27 -16.72 1.30 -5.37
C ARG A 27 -15.86 0.20 -4.74
N LEU A 28 -15.34 0.44 -3.53
CA LEU A 28 -14.48 -0.50 -2.82
C LEU A 28 -15.25 -1.41 -1.87
N ALA A 29 -16.51 -1.10 -1.60
CA ALA A 29 -17.35 -1.89 -0.69
C ALA A 29 -17.81 -3.18 -1.34
N ARG A 30 -17.83 -4.26 -0.56
CA ARG A 30 -18.45 -5.53 -0.94
C ARG A 30 -19.89 -5.58 -0.43
N PRO A 31 -20.76 -6.43 -0.97
CA PRO A 31 -22.06 -6.69 -0.37
C PRO A 31 -21.92 -7.07 1.10
N GLY A 32 -22.74 -6.48 1.95
CA GLY A 32 -22.65 -6.65 3.40
C GLY A 32 -21.62 -5.76 4.11
N SER A 33 -20.83 -4.96 3.37
CA SER A 33 -19.94 -3.96 4.00
C SER A 33 -20.76 -2.94 4.78
N THR A 34 -20.30 -2.64 6.00
CA THR A 34 -20.98 -1.69 6.90
C THR A 34 -20.22 -0.36 6.97
N LEU A 35 -20.92 0.68 7.33
CA LEU A 35 -20.32 1.95 7.69
C LEU A 35 -20.95 2.55 8.94
N ALA A 36 -20.18 3.33 9.68
CA ALA A 36 -20.64 4.11 10.80
C ALA A 36 -19.95 5.47 10.87
N THR A 37 -20.67 6.49 11.30
CA THR A 37 -20.13 7.81 11.57
C THR A 37 -20.87 8.51 12.69
N PHE A 38 -20.15 9.30 13.46
CA PHE A 38 -20.69 10.08 14.55
C PHE A 38 -21.62 11.21 14.10
N THR A 39 -21.51 11.66 12.85
CA THR A 39 -22.37 12.75 12.34
C THR A 39 -23.74 12.26 11.93
N SER A 40 -24.76 13.09 12.16
CA SER A 40 -26.12 12.87 11.66
C SER A 40 -26.52 13.88 10.58
N ALA A 41 -25.53 14.59 9.99
CA ALA A 41 -25.75 15.62 9.00
C ALA A 41 -26.53 15.08 7.78
N GLY A 42 -27.58 15.81 7.38
CA GLY A 42 -28.48 15.36 6.33
C GLY A 42 -27.81 15.22 4.96
N PHE A 43 -26.85 16.09 4.63
CA PHE A 43 -26.15 15.99 3.35
C PHE A 43 -25.20 14.75 3.30
N VAL A 44 -24.56 14.41 4.42
CA VAL A 44 -23.71 13.20 4.52
C VAL A 44 -24.59 11.95 4.31
N ARG A 45 -25.76 11.90 4.96
CA ARG A 45 -26.70 10.80 4.76
C ARG A 45 -27.12 10.68 3.30
N ARG A 46 -27.53 11.79 2.67
CA ARG A 46 -27.96 11.78 1.27
C ARG A 46 -26.83 11.41 0.32
N GLY A 47 -25.64 11.95 0.53
CA GLY A 47 -24.48 11.63 -0.30
C GLY A 47 -24.06 10.15 -0.24
N LEU A 48 -24.13 9.55 0.96
CA LEU A 48 -23.88 8.12 1.13
C LEU A 48 -25.00 7.26 0.50
N GLN A 49 -26.27 7.70 0.58
CA GLN A 49 -27.39 7.05 -0.09
C GLN A 49 -27.26 7.13 -1.62
N GLU A 50 -26.88 8.29 -2.15
CA GLU A 50 -26.61 8.49 -3.57
C GLU A 50 -25.45 7.59 -4.06
N ALA A 51 -24.45 7.38 -3.22
CA ALA A 51 -23.35 6.46 -3.49
C ALA A 51 -23.74 4.97 -3.43
N GLY A 52 -24.95 4.64 -2.95
CA GLY A 52 -25.48 3.27 -2.95
C GLY A 52 -25.56 2.58 -1.58
N PHE A 53 -25.24 3.28 -0.49
CA PHE A 53 -25.41 2.74 0.87
C PHE A 53 -26.86 2.87 1.36
N THR A 54 -27.38 1.82 1.96
CA THR A 54 -28.64 1.89 2.72
C THR A 54 -28.36 2.48 4.09
N MET A 55 -28.85 3.70 4.35
CA MET A 55 -28.50 4.49 5.52
C MET A 55 -29.59 4.52 6.58
N GLN A 56 -29.20 4.38 7.84
CA GLN A 56 -30.08 4.47 9.00
C GLN A 56 -29.51 5.44 10.04
N LYS A 57 -30.41 6.15 10.71
CA LYS A 57 -30.07 6.87 11.93
C LYS A 57 -30.23 5.92 13.13
N ARG A 58 -29.24 5.95 14.01
CA ARG A 58 -29.24 5.20 15.26
C ARG A 58 -28.96 6.14 16.43
N LYS A 59 -29.27 5.69 17.62
CA LYS A 59 -28.89 6.39 18.85
C LYS A 59 -27.37 6.55 18.89
N GLY A 60 -26.90 7.78 19.10
CA GLY A 60 -25.49 8.07 19.23
C GLY A 60 -24.92 7.58 20.57
N PHE A 61 -23.59 7.56 20.64
CA PHE A 61 -22.89 7.18 21.87
C PHE A 61 -22.75 8.38 22.83
N GLY A 62 -22.84 8.12 24.11
CA GLY A 62 -22.75 9.11 25.19
C GLY A 62 -23.81 10.21 25.09
N ARG A 63 -23.37 11.46 24.94
CA ARG A 63 -24.26 12.65 24.85
C ARG A 63 -24.84 12.90 23.45
N LYS A 64 -24.44 12.14 22.45
CA LYS A 64 -24.94 12.29 21.07
C LYS A 64 -26.32 11.71 20.92
N ARG A 65 -27.23 12.49 20.37
CA ARG A 65 -28.62 12.03 20.12
C ARG A 65 -28.69 10.98 19.02
N GLU A 66 -27.99 11.22 17.91
CA GLU A 66 -28.03 10.41 16.71
C GLU A 66 -26.65 10.22 16.08
N MET A 67 -26.49 9.10 15.43
CA MET A 67 -25.39 8.77 14.54
C MET A 67 -25.93 8.13 13.26
N LEU A 68 -25.10 8.06 12.21
CA LEU A 68 -25.45 7.37 10.98
C LEU A 68 -24.73 6.03 10.91
N CYS A 69 -25.50 5.00 10.55
CA CYS A 69 -24.96 3.70 10.16
C CYS A 69 -25.49 3.36 8.77
N GLY A 70 -24.75 2.57 8.03
CA GLY A 70 -25.16 2.14 6.70
C GLY A 70 -24.61 0.76 6.35
N VAL A 71 -25.21 0.18 5.33
CA VAL A 71 -24.79 -1.10 4.75
C VAL A 71 -24.80 -1.00 3.22
N MET A 72 -23.85 -1.62 2.58
CA MET A 72 -23.85 -1.82 1.13
C MET A 72 -24.53 -3.14 0.84
N GLU A 73 -25.74 -3.10 0.32
CA GLU A 73 -26.52 -4.31 0.03
C GLU A 73 -26.10 -4.97 -1.28
N GLN A 74 -25.74 -4.16 -2.26
CA GLN A 74 -25.34 -4.64 -3.60
C GLN A 74 -24.08 -3.93 -4.06
N THR A 75 -23.21 -4.64 -4.76
CA THR A 75 -22.07 -4.02 -5.47
C THR A 75 -22.57 -3.25 -6.68
N LEU A 76 -22.08 -2.02 -6.81
CA LEU A 76 -22.27 -1.28 -8.05
C LEU A 76 -21.41 -1.92 -9.15
N PRO A 77 -21.98 -2.22 -10.34
CA PRO A 77 -21.17 -2.69 -11.46
C PRO A 77 -20.16 -1.61 -11.83
N LEU A 78 -18.87 -1.94 -11.71
CA LEU A 78 -17.80 -1.07 -12.17
C LEU A 78 -17.71 -1.17 -13.70
N PRO A 79 -17.85 -0.05 -14.44
CA PRO A 79 -17.52 -0.05 -15.85
C PRO A 79 -16.03 -0.35 -16.00
N CYS A 80 -15.71 -1.52 -16.55
CA CYS A 80 -14.33 -1.90 -16.84
C CYS A 80 -13.92 -1.27 -18.18
N SER A 81 -13.27 -0.11 -18.13
CA SER A 81 -12.70 0.53 -19.32
C SER A 81 -11.44 -0.17 -19.85
N THR A 82 -10.87 -1.08 -19.05
CA THR A 82 -9.63 -1.82 -19.36
C THR A 82 -9.82 -3.31 -19.10
N PRO A 83 -10.54 -4.03 -19.98
CA PRO A 83 -10.90 -5.43 -19.74
C PRO A 83 -9.70 -6.37 -19.53
N TRP A 84 -8.52 -6.03 -20.04
CA TRP A 84 -7.28 -6.78 -19.81
C TRP A 84 -6.76 -6.73 -18.36
N PHE A 85 -7.21 -5.77 -17.55
CA PHE A 85 -6.95 -5.72 -16.11
C PHE A 85 -8.04 -6.41 -15.29
N ASN A 86 -9.15 -6.80 -15.93
CA ASN A 86 -10.21 -7.47 -15.22
C ASN A 86 -9.79 -8.91 -14.87
N ARG A 87 -9.73 -9.20 -13.59
CA ARG A 87 -9.41 -10.53 -13.08
C ARG A 87 -10.65 -11.12 -12.43
N THR A 88 -11.05 -12.28 -12.90
CA THR A 88 -12.09 -13.07 -12.23
C THR A 88 -11.54 -13.54 -10.88
N GLY A 89 -12.32 -13.35 -9.81
CA GLY A 89 -11.98 -13.91 -8.51
C GLY A 89 -11.93 -15.43 -8.57
N SER A 90 -11.02 -16.04 -7.84
CA SER A 90 -10.97 -17.49 -7.67
C SER A 90 -11.48 -17.86 -6.29
N ASN A 91 -12.39 -18.84 -6.22
CA ASN A 91 -12.80 -19.44 -4.96
C ASN A 91 -11.81 -20.50 -4.46
N LYS A 92 -10.83 -20.88 -5.28
CA LYS A 92 -9.76 -21.79 -4.89
C LYS A 92 -8.66 -21.00 -4.19
N GLN A 93 -8.27 -21.46 -3.02
CA GLN A 93 -7.14 -20.91 -2.27
C GLN A 93 -5.87 -21.73 -2.54
N GLU A 94 -5.59 -21.99 -3.82
CA GLU A 94 -4.43 -22.72 -4.31
C GLU A 94 -3.63 -21.82 -5.26
N ALA A 95 -2.33 -21.79 -5.11
CA ALA A 95 -1.43 -21.03 -5.97
C ALA A 95 -0.18 -21.85 -6.33
N ALA A 96 0.15 -21.84 -7.63
CA ALA A 96 1.42 -22.32 -8.14
C ALA A 96 2.32 -21.09 -8.41
N ILE A 97 3.51 -21.11 -7.82
CA ILE A 97 4.50 -20.04 -7.96
C ILE A 97 5.71 -20.63 -8.70
N ILE A 98 6.12 -19.99 -9.78
CA ILE A 98 7.25 -20.41 -10.59
C ILE A 98 8.45 -19.51 -10.27
N GLY A 99 9.56 -20.11 -9.88
CA GLY A 99 10.82 -19.46 -9.53
C GLY A 99 11.18 -19.65 -8.06
N GLY A 100 12.46 -19.76 -7.77
CA GLY A 100 13.02 -20.00 -6.42
C GLY A 100 13.61 -18.74 -5.76
N GLY A 101 13.37 -17.54 -6.29
CA GLY A 101 13.97 -16.31 -5.78
C GLY A 101 13.21 -15.65 -4.63
N ILE A 102 13.74 -14.53 -4.13
CA ILE A 102 13.17 -13.77 -3.01
C ILE A 102 11.71 -13.33 -3.26
N ALA A 103 11.38 -12.94 -4.49
CA ALA A 103 10.02 -12.55 -4.84
C ALA A 103 9.02 -13.69 -4.62
N SER A 104 9.40 -14.90 -5.02
CA SER A 104 8.59 -16.10 -4.84
C SER A 104 8.45 -16.48 -3.37
N ALA A 105 9.53 -16.35 -2.60
CA ALA A 105 9.51 -16.60 -1.16
C ALA A 105 8.57 -15.64 -0.43
N LEU A 106 8.64 -14.36 -0.72
CA LEU A 106 7.79 -13.33 -0.12
C LEU A 106 6.32 -13.50 -0.53
N LEU A 107 6.05 -13.83 -1.80
CA LEU A 107 4.69 -14.09 -2.29
C LEU A 107 4.11 -15.35 -1.63
N SER A 108 4.91 -16.42 -1.52
CA SER A 108 4.51 -17.66 -0.84
C SER A 108 4.13 -17.37 0.62
N LEU A 109 4.98 -16.64 1.34
CA LEU A 109 4.71 -16.26 2.72
C LEU A 109 3.43 -15.43 2.85
N ALA A 110 3.21 -14.47 1.94
CA ALA A 110 2.02 -13.62 1.94
C ALA A 110 0.73 -14.41 1.67
N LEU A 111 0.77 -15.40 0.80
CA LEU A 111 -0.37 -16.27 0.48
C LEU A 111 -0.63 -17.27 1.61
N LEU A 112 0.41 -17.91 2.16
CA LEU A 112 0.29 -18.83 3.30
C LEU A 112 -0.34 -18.15 4.52
N ARG A 113 0.06 -16.92 4.83
CA ARG A 113 -0.53 -16.12 5.91
C ARG A 113 -2.03 -15.82 5.70
N ARG A 114 -2.52 -15.95 4.48
CA ARG A 114 -3.93 -15.79 4.08
C ARG A 114 -4.67 -17.11 3.93
N GLY A 115 -4.07 -18.21 4.34
CA GLY A 115 -4.67 -19.56 4.30
C GLY A 115 -4.64 -20.21 2.92
N TRP A 116 -3.82 -19.72 1.98
CA TRP A 116 -3.66 -20.34 0.67
C TRP A 116 -2.73 -21.55 0.75
N GLN A 117 -3.02 -22.57 -0.05
CA GLN A 117 -2.08 -23.64 -0.35
C GLN A 117 -1.14 -23.18 -1.46
N VAL A 118 0.16 -23.29 -1.22
CA VAL A 118 1.16 -22.79 -2.17
C VAL A 118 2.08 -23.92 -2.59
N THR A 119 2.23 -24.10 -3.90
CA THR A 119 3.23 -24.98 -4.50
C THR A 119 4.27 -24.12 -5.20
N LEU A 120 5.54 -24.26 -4.78
CA LEU A 120 6.67 -23.55 -5.38
C LEU A 120 7.39 -24.47 -6.37
N TYR A 121 7.49 -24.07 -7.62
CA TYR A 121 8.25 -24.75 -8.66
C TYR A 121 9.57 -23.99 -8.89
N CYS A 122 10.68 -24.65 -8.61
CA CYS A 122 12.03 -24.14 -8.83
C CYS A 122 12.72 -24.95 -9.92
N ALA A 123 13.46 -24.28 -10.81
CA ALA A 123 14.27 -24.97 -11.82
C ALA A 123 15.53 -25.59 -11.24
N ASP A 124 16.04 -25.02 -10.15
CA ASP A 124 17.25 -25.48 -9.46
C ASP A 124 16.92 -26.51 -8.37
N GLU A 125 17.93 -27.20 -7.89
CA GLU A 125 17.80 -28.22 -6.81
C GLU A 125 17.37 -27.60 -5.47
N ALA A 126 17.60 -26.31 -5.27
CA ALA A 126 17.18 -25.57 -4.08
C ALA A 126 16.77 -24.13 -4.43
N PRO A 127 15.94 -23.47 -3.59
CA PRO A 127 15.65 -22.05 -3.73
C PRO A 127 16.91 -21.18 -3.57
N ALA A 128 16.87 -19.98 -4.16
CA ALA A 128 17.89 -18.95 -4.04
C ALA A 128 19.27 -19.30 -4.64
N LEU A 129 19.35 -20.14 -5.66
CA LEU A 129 20.60 -20.44 -6.37
C LEU A 129 20.92 -19.43 -7.48
N GLY A 130 19.98 -18.55 -7.85
CA GLY A 130 20.20 -17.45 -8.78
C GLY A 130 20.64 -16.15 -8.07
N ALA A 131 20.23 -14.99 -8.59
CA ALA A 131 20.58 -13.68 -8.04
C ALA A 131 20.19 -13.49 -6.56
N SER A 132 19.14 -14.17 -6.10
CA SER A 132 18.72 -14.15 -4.69
C SER A 132 19.64 -14.95 -3.75
N GLY A 133 20.62 -15.67 -4.30
CA GLY A 133 21.66 -16.37 -3.55
C GLY A 133 22.95 -15.58 -3.36
N ASN A 134 23.00 -14.33 -3.81
CA ASN A 134 24.13 -13.46 -3.55
C ASN A 134 24.32 -13.29 -2.04
N ARG A 135 25.57 -13.36 -1.59
CA ARG A 135 25.91 -13.26 -0.16
C ARG A 135 25.58 -11.90 0.45
N GLN A 136 25.55 -10.86 -0.37
CA GLN A 136 25.17 -9.51 0.02
C GLN A 136 24.11 -8.97 -0.95
N GLY A 137 23.08 -8.36 -0.41
CA GLY A 137 22.06 -7.64 -1.14
C GLY A 137 21.86 -6.25 -0.53
N ALA A 138 21.78 -5.22 -1.35
CA ALA A 138 21.50 -3.88 -0.91
C ALA A 138 20.00 -3.57 -1.09
N LEU A 139 19.36 -3.03 -0.06
CA LEU A 139 18.00 -2.55 -0.10
C LEU A 139 18.01 -1.02 -0.14
N TYR A 140 17.57 -0.45 -1.25
CA TYR A 140 17.43 1.00 -1.40
C TYR A 140 16.30 1.34 -2.37
N PRO A 141 15.67 2.52 -2.25
CA PRO A 141 14.60 2.92 -3.17
C PRO A 141 15.18 3.31 -4.53
N LEU A 142 14.50 2.90 -5.61
CA LEU A 142 14.81 3.42 -6.94
C LEU A 142 14.09 4.77 -7.10
N LEU A 143 14.87 5.85 -7.14
CA LEU A 143 14.36 7.21 -7.25
C LEU A 143 14.62 7.78 -8.64
N SER A 144 13.65 8.50 -9.20
CA SER A 144 13.72 9.16 -10.50
C SER A 144 12.98 10.48 -10.47
N LYS A 145 13.62 11.57 -10.88
CA LYS A 145 12.99 12.89 -10.98
C LYS A 145 11.85 12.94 -12.02
N HIS A 146 11.91 12.07 -13.01
CA HIS A 146 11.02 12.12 -14.17
C HIS A 146 9.81 11.18 -14.08
N ASP A 147 9.73 10.35 -13.03
CA ASP A 147 8.64 9.38 -12.88
C ASP A 147 8.09 9.39 -11.44
N GLU A 148 7.06 10.20 -11.23
CA GLU A 148 6.40 10.33 -9.94
C GLU A 148 5.71 9.02 -9.49
N ALA A 149 5.12 8.27 -10.41
CA ALA A 149 4.48 7.00 -10.10
C ALA A 149 5.51 5.96 -9.63
N LEU A 150 6.66 5.92 -10.31
CA LEU A 150 7.79 5.06 -9.95
C LEU A 150 8.33 5.42 -8.56
N ASN A 151 8.54 6.71 -8.28
CA ASN A 151 9.01 7.18 -6.99
C ASN A 151 8.05 6.80 -5.85
N ARG A 152 6.77 7.04 -6.02
CA ARG A 152 5.76 6.65 -5.02
C ARG A 152 5.75 5.15 -4.77
N PHE A 153 5.86 4.35 -5.84
CA PHE A 153 5.91 2.90 -5.72
C PHE A 153 7.14 2.44 -4.94
N PHE A 154 8.34 2.86 -5.35
CA PHE A 154 9.59 2.39 -4.73
C PHE A 154 9.83 2.96 -3.34
N SER A 155 9.41 4.19 -3.04
CA SER A 155 9.49 4.75 -1.70
C SER A 155 8.60 3.98 -0.71
N ASN A 156 7.36 3.67 -1.12
CA ASN A 156 6.46 2.86 -0.31
C ASN A 156 6.95 1.40 -0.18
N ALA A 157 7.45 0.81 -1.27
CA ALA A 157 7.99 -0.54 -1.25
C ALA A 157 9.22 -0.67 -0.35
N PHE A 158 10.11 0.32 -0.38
CA PHE A 158 11.29 0.39 0.51
C PHE A 158 10.90 0.47 1.98
N THR A 159 10.01 1.41 2.32
CA THR A 159 9.54 1.59 3.70
C THR A 159 8.80 0.35 4.21
N PHE A 160 8.00 -0.26 3.35
CA PHE A 160 7.32 -1.52 3.67
C PHE A 160 8.33 -2.66 3.88
N ALA A 161 9.29 -2.82 2.96
CA ALA A 161 10.28 -3.91 3.02
C ALA A 161 11.13 -3.81 4.30
N ARG A 162 11.59 -2.60 4.66
CA ARG A 162 12.34 -2.38 5.89
C ARG A 162 11.58 -2.86 7.12
N ARG A 163 10.33 -2.41 7.29
CA ARG A 163 9.47 -2.84 8.41
C ARG A 163 9.16 -4.34 8.36
N PHE A 164 8.97 -4.87 7.16
CA PHE A 164 8.69 -6.29 6.98
C PHE A 164 9.85 -7.16 7.43
N TYR A 165 11.09 -6.80 7.07
CA TYR A 165 12.29 -7.54 7.48
C TYR A 165 12.53 -7.45 8.98
N ASP A 166 12.32 -6.29 9.61
CA ASP A 166 12.42 -6.11 11.06
C ASP A 166 11.41 -6.99 11.84
N LEU A 167 10.25 -7.26 11.25
CA LEU A 167 9.18 -8.05 11.86
C LEU A 167 9.23 -9.55 11.52
N LEU A 168 10.20 -9.99 10.71
CA LEU A 168 10.34 -11.41 10.42
C LEU A 168 10.73 -12.20 11.69
N PRO A 169 10.07 -13.35 11.97
CA PRO A 169 10.38 -14.17 13.12
C PRO A 169 11.69 -14.95 12.96
N VAL A 170 12.38 -14.78 11.84
CA VAL A 170 13.63 -15.48 11.49
C VAL A 170 14.80 -14.51 11.62
N LYS A 171 15.83 -14.92 12.33
CA LYS A 171 17.09 -14.16 12.40
C LYS A 171 17.89 -14.37 11.10
N PHE A 172 18.35 -13.31 10.54
CA PHE A 172 19.26 -13.27 9.38
C PHE A 172 20.23 -12.09 9.55
N ASP A 173 21.41 -12.21 8.96
CA ASP A 173 22.41 -11.15 9.03
C ASP A 173 21.97 -9.96 8.18
N HIS A 174 21.77 -8.82 8.81
CA HIS A 174 21.46 -7.56 8.14
C HIS A 174 21.89 -6.37 8.99
N ASP A 175 22.16 -5.26 8.31
CA ASP A 175 22.42 -3.97 8.94
C ASP A 175 21.75 -2.86 8.12
N TRP A 176 21.16 -1.91 8.81
CA TRP A 176 20.53 -0.73 8.20
C TRP A 176 21.54 0.43 8.08
N CYS A 177 22.75 0.13 7.61
CA CYS A 177 23.84 1.09 7.44
C CYS A 177 23.62 2.10 6.29
N GLY A 178 22.58 1.90 5.47
CA GLY A 178 22.34 2.72 4.28
C GLY A 178 23.15 2.29 3.07
N VAL A 179 22.92 2.98 1.94
CA VAL A 179 23.63 2.76 0.68
C VAL A 179 24.11 4.13 0.16
N THR A 180 25.42 4.33 0.11
CA THR A 180 26.01 5.56 -0.42
C THR A 180 26.16 5.47 -1.94
N GLN A 181 25.59 6.42 -2.67
CA GLN A 181 25.78 6.58 -4.11
C GLN A 181 26.82 7.65 -4.37
N LEU A 182 27.87 7.27 -5.13
CA LEU A 182 28.95 8.18 -5.47
C LEU A 182 28.75 8.76 -6.87
N GLY A 183 29.02 10.05 -7.02
CA GLY A 183 29.07 10.75 -8.31
C GLY A 183 30.43 10.61 -8.97
N TRP A 184 30.76 9.41 -9.46
CA TRP A 184 32.09 9.08 -10.02
C TRP A 184 32.32 9.59 -11.46
N ASP A 185 31.27 9.96 -12.16
CA ASP A 185 31.29 10.60 -13.48
C ASP A 185 30.22 11.72 -13.57
N GLU A 186 30.29 12.53 -14.62
CA GLU A 186 29.34 13.65 -14.83
C GLU A 186 27.87 13.19 -14.86
N LYS A 187 27.60 12.01 -15.43
CA LYS A 187 26.26 11.46 -15.53
C LYS A 187 25.72 11.07 -14.17
N SER A 188 26.51 10.42 -13.33
CA SER A 188 26.13 10.04 -11.97
C SER A 188 26.00 11.26 -11.06
N GLN A 189 26.88 12.25 -11.18
CA GLN A 189 26.78 13.53 -10.47
C GLN A 189 25.48 14.26 -10.83
N HIS A 190 25.16 14.35 -12.12
CA HIS A 190 23.91 14.97 -12.58
C HIS A 190 22.68 14.23 -12.04
N LYS A 191 22.70 12.89 -12.05
CA LYS A 191 21.62 12.08 -11.49
C LYS A 191 21.43 12.32 -9.99
N ILE A 192 22.53 12.36 -9.22
CA ILE A 192 22.49 12.64 -7.78
C ILE A 192 21.93 14.04 -7.52
N ALA A 193 22.41 15.06 -8.26
CA ALA A 193 21.90 16.42 -8.13
C ALA A 193 20.38 16.51 -8.40
N GLN A 194 19.90 15.79 -9.41
CA GLN A 194 18.47 15.71 -9.69
C GLN A 194 17.69 15.04 -8.55
N MET A 195 18.20 13.97 -7.96
CA MET A 195 17.58 13.30 -6.84
C MET A 195 17.51 14.21 -5.61
N LEU A 196 18.59 14.88 -5.27
CA LEU A 196 18.65 15.81 -4.15
C LEU A 196 17.71 17.03 -4.32
N SER A 197 17.38 17.39 -5.56
CA SER A 197 16.42 18.48 -5.84
C SER A 197 14.96 18.09 -5.63
N MET A 198 14.65 16.85 -5.24
CA MET A 198 13.29 16.33 -5.12
C MET A 198 12.66 16.53 -3.73
N ASP A 199 13.35 17.20 -2.79
CA ASP A 199 12.88 17.39 -1.41
C ASP A 199 12.39 16.08 -0.77
N LEU A 200 13.24 15.06 -0.80
CA LEU A 200 12.93 13.74 -0.27
C LEU A 200 13.01 13.72 1.24
N PRO A 201 12.14 12.94 1.92
CA PRO A 201 12.29 12.68 3.35
C PRO A 201 13.67 12.09 3.68
N ALA A 202 14.24 12.48 4.81
CA ALA A 202 15.57 12.02 5.25
C ALA A 202 15.68 10.50 5.41
N GLU A 203 14.54 9.84 5.63
CA GLU A 203 14.45 8.37 5.69
C GLU A 203 14.68 7.69 4.33
N LEU A 204 14.54 8.42 3.24
CA LEU A 204 14.75 7.89 1.88
C LEU A 204 16.10 8.26 1.32
N ALA A 205 16.55 9.51 1.48
CA ALA A 205 17.84 9.96 0.98
C ALA A 205 18.29 11.25 1.69
N VAL A 206 19.57 11.34 1.96
CA VAL A 206 20.25 12.54 2.48
C VAL A 206 21.50 12.82 1.67
N ALA A 207 21.87 14.11 1.56
CA ALA A 207 23.16 14.49 1.00
C ALA A 207 24.25 14.19 2.03
N VAL A 208 25.37 13.62 1.58
CA VAL A 208 26.55 13.36 2.40
C VAL A 208 27.71 14.14 1.81
N GLU A 209 28.41 14.91 2.65
CA GLU A 209 29.62 15.62 2.26
C GLU A 209 30.80 14.66 2.03
N ALA A 210 31.69 14.98 1.08
CA ALA A 210 32.78 14.10 0.69
C ALA A 210 33.69 13.70 1.87
N ASN A 211 33.92 14.61 2.79
CA ASN A 211 34.72 14.38 4.01
C ASN A 211 34.05 13.45 5.05
N ALA A 212 32.75 13.25 4.96
CA ALA A 212 32.04 12.31 5.83
C ALA A 212 32.06 10.85 5.31
N VAL A 213 32.56 10.63 4.11
CA VAL A 213 32.65 9.29 3.50
C VAL A 213 34.01 8.62 3.84
N GLU A 214 34.99 9.41 4.33
CA GLU A 214 36.33 8.92 4.68
C GLU A 214 36.45 8.42 6.12
N GLN A 215 35.38 8.51 6.91
CA GLN A 215 35.28 7.99 8.30
C GLN A 215 34.53 6.64 8.32
#